data_7ea8579d9407e008eb0480eab5426546
#
_entry.id   7ea8579d9407e008eb0480eab5426546
#
_cell.length_a   1.000
_cell.length_b   1.000
_cell.length_c   1.000
_cell.angle_alpha   90.00
_cell.angle_beta   90.00
_cell.angle_gamma   90.00
#
_symmetry.space_group_name_H-M   'P 1'
#
loop_
_entity.id
_entity.type
_entity.pdbx_description
1 polymer ?
#
loop_
_entity_poly.entity_id
_entity_poly.type
_entity_poly.pdbx_seq_one_letter_code
_entity_poly.pdbx_strand_id
1 'polypeptide(L)'
;MAGPRPTPPPLASLRARVAALLRRTPPTLGQRGERAAARHLKRAGYRILARNLHLANAEADLVALTPDRRTVVVVEVKTRLLGTPHPAPEASITARKQAALVRLAHAIAARTKRRQPPGSPALGIRIDVVGVDWPAPDAARGSAPVIRHHIGAVAQRR
;
A
#
# COMPACT_ATOMS: atom_id res chain seq x y z
N MET A 1 -11.79 -53.35 -25.30
CA MET A 1 -10.56 -53.32 -24.50
C MET A 1 -10.53 -52.00 -23.71
N ALA A 2 -10.74 -52.06 -22.40
CA ALA A 2 -10.67 -50.88 -21.55
C ALA A 2 -9.20 -50.62 -21.15
N GLY A 3 -8.66 -49.43 -21.46
CA GLY A 3 -7.31 -49.04 -21.10
C GLY A 3 -7.13 -48.94 -19.57
N PRO A 4 -5.89 -49.08 -19.08
CA PRO A 4 -5.59 -49.00 -17.64
C PRO A 4 -5.99 -47.63 -17.06
N ARG A 5 -6.72 -47.64 -15.94
CA ARG A 5 -7.10 -46.45 -15.20
C ARG A 5 -5.82 -45.81 -14.62
N PRO A 6 -5.66 -44.46 -14.71
CA PRO A 6 -4.51 -43.79 -14.12
C PRO A 6 -4.48 -44.00 -12.60
N THR A 7 -3.38 -44.52 -12.08
CA THR A 7 -3.14 -44.66 -10.65
C THR A 7 -3.11 -43.30 -9.97
N PRO A 8 -3.84 -43.09 -8.88
CA PRO A 8 -3.78 -41.82 -8.16
C PRO A 8 -2.36 -41.58 -7.61
N PRO A 9 -1.86 -40.32 -7.61
CA PRO A 9 -0.56 -40.02 -7.09
C PRO A 9 -0.46 -40.38 -5.59
N PRO A 10 0.71 -40.83 -5.11
CA PRO A 10 0.88 -41.18 -3.71
C PRO A 10 0.61 -39.99 -2.78
N LEU A 11 -0.07 -40.24 -1.66
CA LEU A 11 -0.47 -39.23 -0.66
C LEU A 11 0.67 -38.31 -0.22
N ALA A 12 1.92 -38.83 -0.20
CA ALA A 12 3.12 -38.03 0.08
C ALA A 12 3.36 -36.93 -0.96
N SER A 13 3.07 -37.19 -2.25
CA SER A 13 3.23 -36.17 -3.31
C SER A 13 2.13 -35.11 -3.25
N LEU A 14 0.91 -35.47 -2.84
CA LEU A 14 -0.19 -34.52 -2.64
C LEU A 14 0.11 -33.60 -1.46
N ARG A 15 0.60 -34.13 -0.33
CA ARG A 15 1.01 -33.33 0.83
C ARG A 15 2.14 -32.36 0.49
N ALA A 16 3.15 -32.80 -0.28
CA ALA A 16 4.25 -31.94 -0.73
C ALA A 16 3.74 -30.81 -1.65
N ARG A 17 2.80 -31.10 -2.56
CA ARG A 17 2.17 -30.10 -3.45
C ARG A 17 1.31 -29.10 -2.67
N VAL A 18 0.53 -29.56 -1.70
CA VAL A 18 -0.26 -28.68 -0.82
C VAL A 18 0.66 -27.83 0.05
N ALA A 19 1.72 -28.41 0.63
CA ALA A 19 2.71 -27.66 1.40
C ALA A 19 3.46 -26.63 0.54
N ALA A 20 3.76 -26.93 -0.74
CA ALA A 20 4.34 -25.99 -1.68
C ALA A 20 3.37 -24.85 -2.02
N LEU A 21 2.08 -25.13 -2.19
CA LEU A 21 1.03 -24.13 -2.43
C LEU A 21 0.81 -23.21 -1.22
N LEU A 22 0.99 -23.74 -0.01
CA LEU A 22 0.86 -23.03 1.26
C LEU A 22 2.15 -22.28 1.66
N ARG A 23 3.27 -22.47 0.94
CA ARG A 23 4.51 -21.71 1.16
C ARG A 23 4.25 -20.25 0.77
N ARG A 24 4.01 -19.42 1.77
CA ARG A 24 3.92 -17.96 1.58
C ARG A 24 5.28 -17.47 1.11
N THR A 25 5.35 -16.97 -0.11
CA THR A 25 6.55 -16.27 -0.60
C THR A 25 6.92 -15.17 0.40
N PRO A 26 8.18 -15.05 0.81
CA PRO A 26 8.58 -13.96 1.69
C PRO A 26 8.14 -12.62 1.10
N PRO A 27 7.66 -11.68 1.92
CA PRO A 27 7.19 -10.40 1.42
C PRO A 27 8.37 -9.63 0.80
N THR A 28 8.14 -9.03 -0.35
CA THR A 28 9.10 -8.13 -1.01
C THR A 28 9.43 -6.93 -0.11
N LEU A 29 10.54 -6.22 -0.40
CA LEU A 29 10.90 -5.00 0.32
C LEU A 29 9.78 -3.96 0.27
N GLY A 30 9.14 -3.77 -0.89
CA GLY A 30 7.97 -2.89 -1.05
C GLY A 30 6.82 -3.29 -0.13
N GLN A 31 6.42 -4.56 -0.15
CA GLN A 31 5.34 -5.07 0.71
C GLN A 31 5.66 -4.94 2.21
N ARG A 32 6.93 -5.07 2.61
CA ARG A 32 7.38 -4.81 3.99
C ARG A 32 7.22 -3.33 4.34
N GLY A 33 7.58 -2.43 3.42
CA GLY A 33 7.42 -0.99 3.56
C GLY A 33 5.96 -0.56 3.68
N GLU A 34 5.08 -1.04 2.80
CA GLU A 34 3.64 -0.78 2.89
C GLU A 34 3.04 -1.22 4.24
N ARG A 35 3.47 -2.38 4.75
CA ARG A 35 3.06 -2.85 6.08
C ARG A 35 3.57 -1.94 7.20
N ALA A 36 4.82 -1.45 7.09
CA ALA A 36 5.42 -0.53 8.06
C ALA A 36 4.72 0.83 8.02
N ALA A 37 4.48 1.40 6.84
CA ALA A 37 3.72 2.64 6.63
C ALA A 37 2.32 2.54 7.22
N ALA A 38 1.60 1.44 6.97
CA ALA A 38 0.26 1.24 7.51
C ALA A 38 0.24 1.13 9.04
N ARG A 39 1.26 0.51 9.66
CA ARG A 39 1.39 0.48 11.13
C ARG A 39 1.69 1.87 11.68
N HIS A 40 2.57 2.62 11.02
CA HIS A 40 2.90 4.00 11.39
C HIS A 40 1.64 4.88 11.38
N LEU A 41 0.89 4.88 10.29
CA LEU A 41 -0.36 5.64 10.17
C LEU A 41 -1.39 5.24 11.24
N LYS A 42 -1.55 3.95 11.52
CA LYS A 42 -2.45 3.48 12.59
C LYS A 42 -2.03 4.01 13.96
N ARG A 43 -0.74 4.01 14.29
CA ARG A 43 -0.22 4.57 15.55
C ARG A 43 -0.44 6.08 15.65
N ALA A 44 -0.40 6.79 14.50
CA ALA A 44 -0.73 8.20 14.41
C ALA A 44 -2.25 8.46 14.37
N GLY A 45 -3.10 7.47 14.65
CA GLY A 45 -4.56 7.60 14.76
C GLY A 45 -5.33 7.52 13.42
N TYR A 46 -4.64 7.31 12.29
CA TYR A 46 -5.32 7.13 11.01
C TYR A 46 -6.03 5.77 10.93
N ARG A 47 -7.21 5.75 10.33
CA ARG A 47 -7.94 4.52 10.03
C ARG A 47 -7.64 4.09 8.58
N ILE A 48 -7.00 2.95 8.38
CA ILE A 48 -6.77 2.39 7.05
C ILE A 48 -8.10 1.89 6.48
N LEU A 49 -8.48 2.42 5.32
CA LEU A 49 -9.72 2.10 4.60
C LEU A 49 -9.49 1.04 3.53
N ALA A 50 -8.37 1.13 2.80
CA ALA A 50 -8.00 0.19 1.75
C ALA A 50 -6.48 0.05 1.64
N ARG A 51 -6.03 -1.05 1.01
CA ARG A 51 -4.66 -1.30 0.59
C ARG A 51 -4.67 -1.69 -0.88
N ASN A 52 -3.62 -1.29 -1.62
CA ASN A 52 -3.44 -1.60 -3.04
C ASN A 52 -4.74 -1.32 -3.83
N LEU A 53 -5.29 -0.11 -3.63
CA LEU A 53 -6.55 0.28 -4.27
C LEU A 53 -6.30 0.66 -5.72
N HIS A 54 -6.92 -0.10 -6.63
CA HIS A 54 -6.97 0.22 -8.05
C HIS A 54 -8.29 0.90 -8.39
N LEU A 55 -8.22 2.11 -8.93
CA LEU A 55 -9.39 2.91 -9.31
C LEU A 55 -8.99 3.96 -10.35
N ALA A 56 -9.84 4.19 -11.37
CA ALA A 56 -9.62 5.19 -12.43
C ALA A 56 -8.25 5.03 -13.12
N ASN A 57 -7.86 3.78 -13.44
CA ASN A 57 -6.57 3.43 -14.04
C ASN A 57 -5.37 3.97 -13.25
N ALA A 58 -5.50 4.01 -11.95
CA ALA A 58 -4.47 4.39 -11.01
C ALA A 58 -4.46 3.46 -9.79
N GLU A 59 -3.32 3.39 -9.11
CA GLU A 59 -3.12 2.59 -7.92
C GLU A 59 -2.58 3.46 -6.78
N ALA A 60 -3.10 3.22 -5.57
CA ALA A 60 -2.58 3.76 -4.32
C ALA A 60 -2.23 2.61 -3.37
N ASP A 61 -1.07 2.70 -2.74
CA ASP A 61 -0.61 1.68 -1.80
C ASP A 61 -1.52 1.59 -0.56
N LEU A 62 -1.96 2.76 -0.05
CA LEU A 62 -2.90 2.84 1.06
C LEU A 62 -3.93 3.94 0.83
N VAL A 63 -5.14 3.73 1.34
CA VAL A 63 -6.14 4.79 1.54
C VAL A 63 -6.51 4.80 3.02
N ALA A 64 -6.47 5.98 3.62
CA ALA A 64 -6.73 6.15 5.05
C ALA A 64 -7.68 7.31 5.32
N LEU A 65 -8.25 7.35 6.51
CA LEU A 65 -9.01 8.46 7.05
C LEU A 65 -8.21 9.09 8.19
N THR A 66 -8.12 10.43 8.21
CA THR A 66 -7.43 11.18 9.26
C THR A 66 -7.98 10.91 10.65
N PRO A 67 -7.25 11.18 11.74
CA PRO A 67 -7.72 10.98 13.11
C PRO A 67 -9.03 11.72 13.41
N ASP A 68 -9.21 12.93 12.90
CA ASP A 68 -10.43 13.75 13.03
C ASP A 68 -11.59 13.28 12.14
N ARG A 69 -11.39 12.25 11.32
CA ARG A 69 -12.37 11.68 10.39
C ARG A 69 -12.87 12.63 9.29
N ARG A 70 -12.17 13.73 9.03
CA ARG A 70 -12.61 14.76 8.06
C ARG A 70 -11.92 14.67 6.70
N THR A 71 -10.81 13.92 6.59
CA THR A 71 -10.04 13.87 5.35
C THR A 71 -9.71 12.43 4.97
N VAL A 72 -10.04 12.05 3.74
CA VAL A 72 -9.54 10.81 3.12
C VAL A 72 -8.16 11.10 2.55
N VAL A 73 -7.20 10.25 2.90
CA VAL A 73 -5.81 10.38 2.50
C VAL A 73 -5.44 9.24 1.57
N VAL A 74 -5.03 9.59 0.35
CA VAL A 74 -4.40 8.67 -0.61
C VAL A 74 -2.90 8.67 -0.33
N VAL A 75 -2.32 7.50 -0.10
CA VAL A 75 -0.93 7.37 0.34
C VAL A 75 -0.13 6.55 -0.66
N GLU A 76 0.97 7.13 -1.10
CA GLU A 76 2.03 6.45 -1.84
C GLU A 76 3.17 6.09 -0.89
N VAL A 77 3.66 4.85 -0.95
CA VAL A 77 4.74 4.37 -0.10
C VAL A 77 6.02 4.18 -0.92
N LYS A 78 7.10 4.79 -0.49
CA LYS A 78 8.43 4.64 -1.10
C LYS A 78 9.36 3.93 -0.13
N THR A 79 9.67 2.67 -0.44
CA THR A 79 10.56 1.84 0.39
C THR A 79 11.94 1.76 -0.25
N ARG A 80 12.97 1.93 0.59
CA ARG A 80 14.39 1.90 0.19
C ARG A 80 15.21 1.16 1.23
N LEU A 81 16.43 0.76 0.83
CA LEU A 81 17.44 0.35 1.78
C LEU A 81 18.19 1.59 2.28
N LEU A 82 18.41 1.66 3.58
CA LEU A 82 19.20 2.71 4.21
C LEU A 82 20.65 2.67 3.66
N GLY A 83 21.23 3.85 3.42
CA GLY A 83 22.58 3.96 2.85
C GLY A 83 22.67 3.90 1.34
N THR A 84 21.59 3.63 0.60
CA THR A 84 21.57 3.79 -0.86
C THR A 84 21.29 5.25 -1.26
N PRO A 85 22.09 5.86 -2.17
CA PRO A 85 21.82 7.23 -2.65
C PRO A 85 20.51 7.25 -3.44
N HIS A 86 19.55 8.03 -2.97
CA HIS A 86 18.26 8.22 -3.64
C HIS A 86 17.73 9.64 -3.41
N PRO A 87 16.97 10.22 -4.35
CA PRO A 87 16.25 11.46 -4.10
C PRO A 87 15.28 11.30 -2.94
N ALA A 88 14.89 12.39 -2.31
CA ALA A 88 13.89 12.38 -1.26
C ALA A 88 12.59 11.66 -1.70
N PRO A 89 11.87 10.97 -0.81
CA PRO A 89 10.69 10.17 -1.18
C PRO A 89 9.66 10.96 -2.01
N GLU A 90 9.39 12.20 -1.64
CA GLU A 90 8.48 13.11 -2.33
C GLU A 90 9.00 13.48 -3.74
N ALA A 91 10.30 13.69 -3.89
CA ALA A 91 10.93 13.98 -5.18
C ALA A 91 11.02 12.76 -6.12
N SER A 92 10.80 11.56 -5.58
CA SER A 92 10.84 10.31 -6.36
C SER A 92 9.51 9.97 -7.04
N ILE A 93 8.47 10.78 -6.86
CA ILE A 93 7.17 10.56 -7.51
C ILE A 93 7.16 11.30 -8.84
N THR A 94 7.16 10.56 -9.93
CA THR A 94 7.11 11.12 -11.28
C THR A 94 5.82 11.94 -11.50
N ALA A 95 5.86 12.92 -12.40
CA ALA A 95 4.67 13.72 -12.77
C ALA A 95 3.50 12.83 -13.24
N ARG A 96 3.80 11.73 -13.96
CA ARG A 96 2.81 10.73 -14.39
C ARG A 96 2.12 10.07 -13.18
N LYS A 97 2.89 9.67 -12.16
CA LYS A 97 2.32 9.05 -10.94
C LYS A 97 1.53 10.06 -10.12
N GLN A 98 2.02 11.31 -10.01
CA GLN A 98 1.28 12.40 -9.34
C GLN A 98 -0.09 12.61 -10.01
N ALA A 99 -0.15 12.73 -11.34
CA ALA A 99 -1.40 12.86 -12.09
C ALA A 99 -2.32 11.65 -11.88
N ALA A 100 -1.78 10.44 -11.80
CA ALA A 100 -2.56 9.23 -11.53
C ALA A 100 -3.17 9.25 -10.12
N LEU A 101 -2.40 9.63 -9.10
CA LEU A 101 -2.87 9.76 -7.72
C LEU A 101 -3.95 10.85 -7.59
N VAL A 102 -3.81 11.98 -8.30
CA VAL A 102 -4.82 13.05 -8.34
C VAL A 102 -6.13 12.53 -8.95
N ARG A 103 -6.08 11.82 -10.10
CA ARG A 103 -7.29 11.21 -10.68
C ARG A 103 -7.96 10.22 -9.72
N LEU A 104 -7.18 9.38 -9.06
CA LEU A 104 -7.67 8.42 -8.07
C LEU A 104 -8.34 9.14 -6.89
N ALA A 105 -7.71 10.19 -6.38
CA ALA A 105 -8.24 11.01 -5.29
C ALA A 105 -9.61 11.63 -5.66
N HIS A 106 -9.73 12.19 -6.86
CA HIS A 106 -11.01 12.73 -7.37
C HIS A 106 -12.08 11.63 -7.52
N ALA A 107 -11.70 10.45 -8.02
CA ALA A 107 -12.63 9.33 -8.14
C ALA A 107 -13.13 8.83 -6.76
N ILE A 108 -12.25 8.81 -5.75
CA ILE A 108 -12.63 8.51 -4.37
C ILE A 108 -13.60 9.59 -3.85
N ALA A 109 -13.28 10.88 -4.03
CA ALA A 109 -14.12 11.98 -3.59
C ALA A 109 -15.54 11.88 -4.16
N ALA A 110 -15.65 11.67 -5.49
CA ALA A 110 -16.92 11.52 -6.17
C ALA A 110 -17.75 10.33 -5.63
N ARG A 111 -17.10 9.17 -5.41
CA ARG A 111 -17.78 7.99 -4.87
C ARG A 111 -18.20 8.17 -3.42
N THR A 112 -17.38 8.83 -2.61
CA THR A 112 -17.69 9.11 -1.20
C THR A 112 -18.88 10.04 -1.10
N LYS A 113 -18.89 11.14 -1.88
CA LYS A 113 -20.01 12.09 -1.94
C LYS A 113 -21.34 11.42 -2.28
N ARG A 114 -21.35 10.49 -3.24
CA ARG A 114 -22.56 9.76 -3.65
C ARG A 114 -23.12 8.82 -2.57
N ARG A 115 -22.29 8.40 -1.62
CA ARG A 115 -22.67 7.45 -0.55
C ARG A 115 -22.95 8.13 0.78
N GLN A 116 -22.67 9.42 0.89
CA GLN A 116 -22.99 10.18 2.11
C GLN A 116 -24.48 10.53 2.12
N PRO A 117 -25.12 10.51 3.29
CA PRO A 117 -26.47 11.04 3.45
C PRO A 117 -26.54 12.51 3.03
N PRO A 118 -27.69 12.99 2.52
CA PRO A 118 -27.89 14.42 2.24
C PRO A 118 -27.57 15.27 3.48
N GLY A 119 -26.87 16.39 3.27
CA GLY A 119 -26.47 17.30 4.35
C GLY A 119 -25.19 16.89 5.12
N SER A 120 -24.60 15.73 4.83
CA SER A 120 -23.33 15.37 5.43
C SER A 120 -22.20 16.32 5.01
N PRO A 121 -21.27 16.69 5.92
CA PRO A 121 -20.14 17.53 5.56
C PRO A 121 -19.25 16.81 4.54
N ALA A 122 -18.79 17.56 3.52
CA ALA A 122 -17.87 17.02 2.53
C ALA A 122 -16.56 16.58 3.18
N LEU A 123 -16.10 15.38 2.85
CA LEU A 123 -14.76 14.92 3.25
C LEU A 123 -13.71 15.61 2.39
N GLY A 124 -12.68 16.13 3.05
CA GLY A 124 -11.45 16.56 2.38
C GLY A 124 -10.75 15.36 1.71
N ILE A 125 -9.97 15.64 0.69
CA ILE A 125 -9.08 14.64 0.06
C ILE A 125 -7.66 15.20 0.08
N ARG A 126 -6.68 14.35 0.43
CA ARG A 126 -5.27 14.70 0.47
C ARG A 126 -4.43 13.56 -0.08
N ILE A 127 -3.27 13.89 -0.65
CA ILE A 127 -2.32 12.90 -1.15
C ILE A 127 -1.03 13.06 -0.34
N ASP A 128 -0.66 11.99 0.36
CA ASP A 128 0.54 11.94 1.19
C ASP A 128 1.56 10.94 0.62
N VAL A 129 2.82 11.14 0.99
CA VAL A 129 3.91 10.20 0.69
C VAL A 129 4.51 9.69 1.98
N VAL A 130 4.69 8.38 2.09
CA VAL A 130 5.38 7.77 3.22
C VAL A 130 6.67 7.12 2.73
N GLY A 131 7.80 7.72 3.08
CA GLY A 131 9.12 7.13 2.89
C GLY A 131 9.42 6.12 3.99
N VAL A 132 9.90 4.93 3.61
CA VAL A 132 10.31 3.88 4.54
C VAL A 132 11.74 3.45 4.19
N ASP A 133 12.70 3.92 4.96
CA ASP A 133 14.10 3.52 4.81
C ASP A 133 14.34 2.27 5.67
N TRP A 134 14.50 1.14 5.01
CA TRP A 134 14.70 -0.14 5.65
C TRP A 134 16.19 -0.34 5.96
N PRO A 135 16.53 -0.85 7.16
CA PRO A 135 17.90 -1.19 7.49
C PRO A 135 18.53 -2.11 6.44
N ALA A 136 19.81 -1.91 6.16
CA ALA A 136 20.59 -2.79 5.30
C ALA A 136 20.60 -4.23 5.86
N PRO A 137 20.81 -5.25 5.01
CA PRO A 137 20.77 -6.66 5.45
C PRO A 137 21.80 -7.01 6.56
N ASP A 138 22.89 -6.27 6.61
CA ASP A 138 23.99 -6.39 7.59
C ASP A 138 23.80 -5.54 8.86
N ALA A 139 22.71 -4.75 8.92
CA ALA A 139 22.39 -3.98 10.11
C ALA A 139 22.11 -4.90 11.32
N ALA A 140 22.31 -4.37 12.53
CA ALA A 140 22.06 -5.09 13.76
C ALA A 140 20.67 -5.73 13.78
N ARG A 141 20.58 -6.97 14.26
CA ARG A 141 19.30 -7.69 14.36
C ARG A 141 18.30 -6.87 15.17
N GLY A 142 17.10 -6.67 14.61
CA GLY A 142 16.05 -5.90 15.26
C GLY A 142 16.02 -4.41 14.91
N SER A 143 16.93 -3.91 14.07
CA SER A 143 16.88 -2.53 13.59
C SER A 143 15.52 -2.22 12.94
N ALA A 144 14.86 -1.15 13.39
CA ALA A 144 13.58 -0.71 12.87
C ALA A 144 13.76 0.19 11.63
N PRO A 145 12.83 0.21 10.68
CA PRO A 145 12.86 1.15 9.57
C PRO A 145 12.64 2.58 10.05
N VAL A 146 13.33 3.53 9.41
CA VAL A 146 13.05 4.95 9.56
C VAL A 146 11.88 5.32 8.66
N ILE A 147 10.85 5.96 9.23
CA ILE A 147 9.64 6.34 8.50
C ILE A 147 9.50 7.85 8.49
N ARG A 148 9.30 8.42 7.31
CA ARG A 148 9.01 9.83 7.09
C ARG A 148 7.66 9.98 6.42
N HIS A 149 6.75 10.74 7.04
CA HIS A 149 5.42 11.00 6.51
C HIS A 149 5.36 12.43 5.98
N HIS A 150 5.26 12.56 4.65
CA HIS A 150 5.14 13.84 3.95
C HIS A 150 3.66 14.12 3.68
N ILE A 151 3.10 14.99 4.50
CA ILE A 151 1.68 15.35 4.46
C ILE A 151 1.44 16.35 3.33
N GLY A 152 0.46 16.08 2.46
CA GLY A 152 0.12 16.95 1.34
C GLY A 152 1.21 17.03 0.27
N ALA A 153 2.02 15.98 0.12
CA ALA A 153 3.19 15.96 -0.76
C ALA A 153 2.86 16.14 -2.26
N VAL A 154 1.62 15.92 -2.67
CA VAL A 154 1.14 16.16 -4.04
C VAL A 154 0.01 17.17 -4.01
N ALA A 155 0.26 18.34 -4.63
CA ALA A 155 -0.74 19.38 -4.74
C ALA A 155 -1.87 18.95 -5.68
N GLN A 156 -3.10 19.07 -5.21
CA GLN A 156 -4.29 18.97 -6.06
C GLN A 156 -4.57 20.36 -6.64
N ARG A 157 -4.21 20.58 -7.91
CA ARG A 157 -4.66 21.78 -8.61
C ARG A 157 -6.19 21.68 -8.73
N ARG A 158 -6.89 22.70 -8.23
CA ARG A 158 -8.33 22.86 -8.41
C ARG A 158 -8.65 23.12 -9.87
#